data_830bcb5311299786b89d6c85b088db4b
#
_entry.id   830bcb5311299786b89d6c85b088db4b
#
_cell.length_a   1.000
_cell.length_b   1.000
_cell.length_c   1.000
_cell.angle_alpha   90.00
_cell.angle_beta   90.00
_cell.angle_gamma   90.00
#
_symmetry.space_group_name_H-M   'P 1'
#
loop_
_entity.id
_entity.type
_entity.pdbx_description
1 polymer ?
#
loop_
_entity_poly.entity_id
_entity_poly.type
_entity_poly.pdbx_seq_one_letter_code
_entity_poly.pdbx_strand_id
1 'polypeptide(L)'
;MSHPAKILAVDDEPALTDLMQYHLARAGYDVTTVANGWEALDAIKRSRPDLILLDLMLPDLDGFGVCEILRRDPLTAMIPIIIVSAWASPDSRNLGLELGALDYLTKPFSPHDLVQRVNHLMQSRADLREKADIKIPPS
;
A
#
# COMPACT_ATOMS: atom_id res chain seq x y z
N MET A 1 -10.13 -12.45 -18.24
CA MET A 1 -10.13 -12.65 -16.78
C MET A 1 -9.03 -11.80 -16.14
N SER A 2 -9.42 -11.05 -15.16
CA SER A 2 -8.43 -10.26 -14.41
C SER A 2 -7.86 -11.09 -13.28
N HIS A 3 -6.56 -10.93 -13.03
CA HIS A 3 -5.93 -11.50 -11.85
C HIS A 3 -6.31 -10.69 -10.61
N PRO A 4 -6.35 -11.31 -9.42
CA PRO A 4 -6.53 -10.56 -8.18
C PRO A 4 -5.48 -9.48 -8.05
N ALA A 5 -5.85 -8.32 -7.54
CA ALA A 5 -4.89 -7.27 -7.25
C ALA A 5 -3.93 -7.74 -6.17
N LYS A 6 -2.65 -7.39 -6.35
CA LYS A 6 -1.57 -7.79 -5.44
C LYS A 6 -1.33 -6.71 -4.41
N ILE A 7 -1.36 -7.09 -3.15
CA ILE A 7 -1.09 -6.18 -2.02
C ILE A 7 0.14 -6.67 -1.29
N LEU A 8 1.06 -5.75 -1.02
CA LEU A 8 2.20 -6.01 -0.15
C LEU A 8 1.93 -5.35 1.20
N ALA A 9 1.91 -6.14 2.27
CA ALA A 9 1.74 -5.63 3.63
C ALA A 9 3.09 -5.69 4.36
N VAL A 10 3.54 -4.55 4.84
CA VAL A 10 4.85 -4.39 5.48
C VAL A 10 4.67 -3.98 6.93
N ASP A 11 4.96 -4.89 7.85
CA ASP A 11 4.84 -4.66 9.29
C ASP A 11 5.64 -5.73 10.03
N ASP A 12 6.32 -5.36 11.10
CA ASP A 12 7.15 -6.30 11.84
C ASP A 12 6.37 -7.08 12.92
N GLU A 13 5.09 -6.82 13.08
CA GLU A 13 4.23 -7.56 14.01
C GLU A 13 3.50 -8.68 13.28
N PRO A 14 3.89 -9.97 13.50
CA PRO A 14 3.26 -11.08 12.78
C PRO A 14 1.75 -11.18 12.97
N ALA A 15 1.26 -10.90 14.17
CA ALA A 15 -0.18 -10.93 14.44
C ALA A 15 -0.93 -9.94 13.55
N LEU A 16 -0.34 -8.80 13.27
CA LEU A 16 -0.96 -7.77 12.46
C LEU A 16 -0.91 -8.11 10.97
N THR A 17 0.22 -8.60 10.48
CA THR A 17 0.30 -9.03 9.08
C THR A 17 -0.62 -10.22 8.81
N ASP A 18 -0.75 -11.13 9.76
CA ASP A 18 -1.71 -12.25 9.64
C ASP A 18 -3.15 -11.74 9.57
N LEU A 19 -3.49 -10.75 10.40
CA LEU A 19 -4.82 -10.14 10.41
C LEU A 19 -5.11 -9.47 9.06
N MET A 20 -4.19 -8.67 8.56
CA MET A 20 -4.35 -7.98 7.29
C MET A 20 -4.48 -8.98 6.14
N GLN A 21 -3.61 -9.98 6.11
CA GLN A 21 -3.65 -11.02 5.07
C GLN A 21 -4.98 -11.76 5.07
N TYR A 22 -5.46 -12.14 6.25
CA TYR A 22 -6.72 -12.87 6.38
C TYR A 22 -7.89 -12.07 5.79
N HIS A 23 -8.05 -10.84 6.23
CA HIS A 23 -9.21 -10.04 5.82
C HIS A 23 -9.13 -9.59 4.37
N LEU A 24 -7.94 -9.25 3.89
CA LEU A 24 -7.77 -8.83 2.49
C LEU A 24 -7.88 -10.00 1.52
N ALA A 25 -7.37 -11.17 1.90
CA ALA A 25 -7.54 -12.36 1.08
C ALA A 25 -9.02 -12.72 0.93
N ARG A 26 -9.80 -12.61 1.99
CA ARG A 26 -11.25 -12.83 1.94
C ARG A 26 -11.96 -11.81 1.05
N ALA A 27 -11.40 -10.62 0.92
CA ALA A 27 -11.93 -9.59 0.02
C ALA A 27 -11.51 -9.78 -1.43
N GLY A 28 -10.71 -10.80 -1.73
CA GLY A 28 -10.35 -11.15 -3.11
C GLY A 28 -8.96 -10.69 -3.53
N TYR A 29 -8.12 -10.23 -2.62
CA TYR A 29 -6.78 -9.77 -2.95
C TYR A 29 -5.73 -10.86 -2.76
N ASP A 30 -4.65 -10.77 -3.52
CA ASP A 30 -3.47 -11.62 -3.37
C ASP A 30 -2.47 -10.87 -2.49
N VAL A 31 -2.28 -11.33 -1.26
CA VAL A 31 -1.53 -10.59 -0.24
C VAL A 31 -0.21 -11.28 0.07
N THR A 32 0.88 -10.54 -0.04
CA THR A 32 2.21 -10.94 0.40
C THR A 32 2.58 -10.10 1.63
N THR A 33 3.19 -10.70 2.63
CA THR A 33 3.59 -9.99 3.85
C THR A 33 5.10 -10.06 4.02
N VAL A 34 5.70 -8.95 4.47
CA VAL A 34 7.12 -8.86 4.80
C VAL A 34 7.27 -8.11 6.12
N ALA A 35 8.40 -8.30 6.80
CA ALA A 35 8.58 -7.82 8.17
C ALA A 35 9.44 -6.56 8.31
N ASN A 36 10.09 -6.12 7.24
CA ASN A 36 10.99 -4.97 7.32
C ASN A 36 11.12 -4.26 5.97
N GLY A 37 11.77 -3.10 5.99
CA GLY A 37 11.85 -2.23 4.82
C GLY A 37 12.69 -2.82 3.68
N TRP A 38 13.81 -3.46 4.00
CA TRP A 38 14.65 -4.04 2.95
C TRP A 38 13.96 -5.23 2.27
N GLU A 39 13.28 -6.07 3.05
CA GLU A 39 12.45 -7.14 2.48
C GLU A 39 11.34 -6.57 1.58
N ALA A 40 10.75 -5.44 1.98
CA ALA A 40 9.73 -4.79 1.18
C ALA A 40 10.28 -4.37 -0.18
N LEU A 41 11.45 -3.73 -0.20
CA LEU A 41 12.07 -3.29 -1.45
C LEU A 41 12.43 -4.48 -2.36
N ASP A 42 12.93 -5.56 -1.78
CA ASP A 42 13.20 -6.79 -2.54
C ASP A 42 11.93 -7.39 -3.12
N ALA A 43 10.87 -7.47 -2.32
CA ALA A 43 9.60 -8.02 -2.78
C ALA A 43 9.02 -7.21 -3.93
N ILE A 44 9.11 -5.88 -3.85
CA ILE A 44 8.62 -4.98 -4.89
C ILE A 44 9.37 -5.19 -6.21
N LYS A 45 10.68 -5.39 -6.14
CA LYS A 45 11.48 -5.67 -7.34
C LYS A 45 11.13 -7.00 -7.98
N ARG A 46 10.82 -8.01 -7.17
CA ARG A 46 10.51 -9.35 -7.69
C ARG A 46 9.11 -9.42 -8.29
N SER A 47 8.16 -8.72 -7.69
CA SER A 47 6.78 -8.74 -8.16
C SER A 47 6.10 -7.43 -7.74
N ARG A 48 5.98 -6.52 -8.69
CA ARG A 48 5.40 -5.19 -8.44
C ARG A 48 3.98 -5.31 -7.89
N PRO A 49 3.71 -4.81 -6.67
CA PRO A 49 2.35 -4.84 -6.12
C PRO A 49 1.47 -3.76 -6.74
N ASP A 50 0.17 -3.95 -6.60
CA ASP A 50 -0.81 -2.94 -7.00
C ASP A 50 -1.07 -1.92 -5.90
N LEU A 51 -0.75 -2.29 -4.65
CA LEU A 51 -0.89 -1.42 -3.48
C LEU A 51 0.04 -1.89 -2.38
N ILE A 52 0.57 -0.96 -1.61
CA ILE A 52 1.44 -1.24 -0.45
C ILE A 52 0.78 -0.72 0.82
N LEU A 53 0.67 -1.58 1.83
CA LEU A 53 0.32 -1.20 3.19
C LEU A 53 1.62 -1.14 3.97
N LEU A 54 1.95 0.02 4.53
CA LEU A 54 3.29 0.27 5.04
C LEU A 54 3.25 0.85 6.44
N ASP A 55 3.86 0.14 7.41
CA ASP A 55 4.10 0.70 8.73
C ASP A 55 5.30 1.65 8.67
N LEU A 56 5.25 2.72 9.44
CA LEU A 56 6.37 3.67 9.55
C LEU A 56 7.44 3.18 10.52
N MET A 57 7.06 2.37 11.51
CA MET A 57 7.96 1.92 12.58
C MET A 57 8.53 0.55 12.25
N LEU A 58 9.47 0.51 11.31
CA LEU A 58 10.14 -0.73 10.91
C LEU A 58 11.54 -0.82 11.54
N PRO A 59 12.05 -2.04 11.80
CA PRO A 59 13.28 -2.21 12.57
C PRO A 59 14.57 -1.82 11.84
N ASP A 60 14.56 -1.82 10.52
CA ASP A 60 15.76 -1.56 9.71
C ASP A 60 15.68 -0.22 8.98
N LEU A 61 14.94 -0.17 7.89
CA LEU A 61 14.69 1.03 7.11
C LEU A 61 13.25 1.46 7.41
N ASP A 62 13.06 2.63 8.01
CA ASP A 62 11.72 3.07 8.39
C ASP A 62 10.83 3.32 7.19
N GLY A 63 9.52 3.40 7.44
CA GLY A 63 8.55 3.53 6.37
C GLY A 63 8.68 4.82 5.57
N PHE A 64 9.13 5.91 6.18
CA PHE A 64 9.38 7.14 5.43
C PHE A 64 10.51 6.95 4.43
N GLY A 65 11.57 6.25 4.83
CA GLY A 65 12.69 5.92 3.93
C GLY A 65 12.25 5.05 2.77
N VAL A 66 11.37 4.08 3.02
CA VAL A 66 10.80 3.25 1.96
C VAL A 66 10.02 4.12 0.95
N CYS A 67 9.19 5.04 1.45
CA CYS A 67 8.43 5.96 0.59
C CYS A 67 9.36 6.78 -0.29
N GLU A 68 10.44 7.34 0.29
CA GLU A 68 11.40 8.14 -0.46
C GLU A 68 12.04 7.34 -1.58
N ILE A 69 12.49 6.12 -1.28
CA ILE A 69 13.15 5.27 -2.28
C ILE A 69 12.19 4.94 -3.41
N LEU A 70 10.95 4.57 -3.09
CA LEU A 70 9.95 4.24 -4.10
C LEU A 70 9.61 5.43 -4.99
N ARG A 71 9.57 6.61 -4.42
CA ARG A 71 9.26 7.84 -5.15
C ARG A 71 10.30 8.23 -6.18
N ARG A 72 11.57 7.93 -5.90
CA ARG A 72 12.69 8.31 -6.78
C ARG A 72 12.82 7.39 -7.99
N ASP A 73 12.23 6.20 -7.93
CA ASP A 73 12.31 5.23 -9.03
C ASP A 73 11.05 5.33 -9.88
N PRO A 74 11.16 5.69 -11.17
CA PRO A 74 9.99 5.78 -12.06
C PRO A 74 9.17 4.49 -12.12
N LEU A 75 9.80 3.34 -11.90
CA LEU A 75 9.10 2.05 -11.95
C LEU A 75 8.19 1.83 -10.74
N THR A 76 8.42 2.53 -9.64
CA THR A 76 7.69 2.34 -8.40
C THR A 76 6.97 3.60 -7.91
N ALA A 77 7.28 4.75 -8.48
CA ALA A 77 6.80 6.05 -8.00
C ALA A 77 5.28 6.17 -7.96
N MET A 78 4.57 5.43 -8.81
CA MET A 78 3.12 5.52 -8.92
C MET A 78 2.38 4.41 -8.18
N ILE A 79 3.08 3.51 -7.49
CA ILE A 79 2.42 2.49 -6.69
C ILE A 79 1.71 3.16 -5.52
N PRO A 80 0.39 2.95 -5.34
CA PRO A 80 -0.34 3.55 -4.22
C PRO A 80 0.12 2.96 -2.89
N ILE A 81 0.28 3.84 -1.91
CA ILE A 81 0.71 3.47 -0.56
C ILE A 81 -0.33 3.95 0.44
N ILE A 82 -0.77 3.06 1.32
CA ILE A 82 -1.52 3.40 2.53
C ILE A 82 -0.57 3.19 3.71
N ILE A 83 -0.34 4.23 4.48
CA ILE A 83 0.44 4.10 5.72
C ILE A 83 -0.47 3.55 6.81
N VAL A 84 -0.01 2.54 7.54
CA VAL A 84 -0.74 1.93 8.65
C VAL A 84 0.18 1.99 9.87
N SER A 85 -0.06 2.95 10.77
CA SER A 85 0.89 3.23 11.85
C SER A 85 0.20 3.61 13.16
N ALA A 86 0.88 3.34 14.28
CA ALA A 86 0.44 3.81 15.59
C ALA A 86 0.67 5.32 15.77
N TRP A 87 1.51 5.94 14.94
CA TRP A 87 1.75 7.38 15.00
C TRP A 87 0.54 8.12 14.43
N ALA A 88 -0.16 8.84 15.32
CA ALA A 88 -1.41 9.51 14.97
C ALA A 88 -1.28 11.04 14.94
N SER A 89 -0.08 11.58 15.16
CA SER A 89 0.11 13.02 15.20
C SER A 89 -0.18 13.66 13.83
N PRO A 90 -0.68 14.91 13.80
CA PRO A 90 -0.86 15.61 12.54
C PRO A 90 0.43 15.73 11.72
N ASP A 91 1.57 15.90 12.39
CA ASP A 91 2.86 16.01 11.71
C ASP A 91 3.24 14.72 10.99
N SER A 92 3.04 13.57 11.64
CA SER A 92 3.31 12.26 11.01
C SER A 92 2.41 12.01 9.81
N ARG A 93 1.12 12.32 9.95
CA ARG A 93 0.17 12.18 8.84
C ARG A 93 0.54 13.08 7.66
N ASN A 94 0.86 14.34 7.94
CA ASN A 94 1.21 15.30 6.90
C ASN A 94 2.49 14.89 6.18
N LEU A 95 3.50 14.44 6.93
CA LEU A 95 4.75 13.97 6.32
C LEU A 95 4.52 12.75 5.42
N GLY A 96 3.71 11.80 5.88
CA GLY A 96 3.37 10.64 5.07
C GLY A 96 2.70 11.01 3.75
N LEU A 97 1.73 11.93 3.82
CA LEU A 97 1.03 12.41 2.63
C LEU A 97 1.96 13.20 1.71
N GLU A 98 2.85 14.02 2.26
CA GLU A 98 3.87 14.76 1.49
C GLU A 98 4.82 13.82 0.76
N LEU A 99 5.16 12.69 1.39
CA LEU A 99 5.99 11.66 0.77
C LEU A 99 5.22 10.80 -0.23
N GLY A 100 3.93 11.08 -0.38
CA GLY A 100 3.13 10.53 -1.45
C GLY A 100 2.22 9.39 -1.10
N ALA A 101 2.06 9.08 0.18
CA ALA A 101 1.02 8.13 0.59
C ALA A 101 -0.35 8.70 0.23
N LEU A 102 -1.23 7.83 -0.24
CA LEU A 102 -2.58 8.24 -0.65
C LEU A 102 -3.58 8.19 0.50
N ASP A 103 -3.26 7.47 1.56
CA ASP A 103 -4.12 7.39 2.74
C ASP A 103 -3.26 7.05 3.96
N TYR A 104 -3.83 7.26 5.14
CA TYR A 104 -3.14 7.04 6.41
C TYR A 104 -4.14 6.44 7.40
N LEU A 105 -3.88 5.20 7.81
CA LEU A 105 -4.73 4.47 8.75
C LEU A 105 -4.02 4.32 10.08
N THR A 106 -4.63 4.83 11.16
CA THR A 106 -4.04 4.80 12.50
C THR A 106 -4.36 3.49 13.21
N LYS A 107 -3.36 2.90 13.84
CA LYS A 107 -3.54 1.73 14.71
C LYS A 107 -4.05 2.16 16.10
N PRO A 108 -4.93 1.39 16.72
CA PRO A 108 -5.59 0.21 16.21
C PRO A 108 -6.68 0.57 15.18
N PHE A 109 -6.85 -0.27 14.19
CA PHE A 109 -7.88 -0.07 13.16
C PHE A 109 -8.83 -1.26 13.14
N SER A 110 -10.03 -1.06 12.60
CA SER A 110 -10.92 -2.19 12.36
C SER A 110 -10.57 -2.84 11.02
N PRO A 111 -10.63 -4.18 10.92
CA PRO A 111 -10.42 -4.85 9.64
C PRO A 111 -11.38 -4.38 8.56
N HIS A 112 -12.61 -4.04 8.92
CA HIS A 112 -13.60 -3.50 7.99
C HIS A 112 -13.12 -2.17 7.39
N ASP A 113 -12.59 -1.27 8.22
CA ASP A 113 -12.07 0.02 7.75
C ASP A 113 -10.89 -0.16 6.81
N LEU A 114 -9.97 -1.08 7.15
CA LEU A 114 -8.84 -1.40 6.29
C LEU A 114 -9.29 -1.86 4.91
N VAL A 115 -10.21 -2.82 4.86
CA VAL A 115 -10.72 -3.37 3.60
C VAL A 115 -11.43 -2.30 2.79
N GLN A 116 -12.23 -1.45 3.44
CA GLN A 116 -12.92 -0.36 2.74
C GLN A 116 -11.96 0.63 2.11
N ARG A 117 -10.89 0.99 2.81
CA ARG A 117 -9.89 1.93 2.28
C ARG A 117 -9.14 1.34 1.10
N VAL A 118 -8.78 0.06 1.20
CA VAL A 118 -8.13 -0.64 0.08
C VAL A 118 -9.06 -0.72 -1.12
N ASN A 119 -10.31 -1.13 -0.90
CA ASN A 119 -11.31 -1.22 -1.98
C ASN A 119 -11.50 0.13 -2.66
N HIS A 120 -11.58 1.20 -1.88
CA HIS A 120 -11.77 2.55 -2.42
C HIS A 120 -10.61 2.95 -3.33
N LEU A 121 -9.37 2.72 -2.90
CA LEU A 121 -8.21 3.05 -3.74
C LEU A 121 -8.14 2.18 -4.99
N MET A 122 -8.41 0.91 -4.88
CA MET A 122 -8.36 0.00 -6.02
C MET A 122 -9.45 0.34 -7.04
N GLN A 123 -10.66 0.66 -6.58
CA GLN A 123 -11.76 1.05 -7.44
C GLN A 123 -11.47 2.38 -8.15
N SER A 124 -10.95 3.37 -7.43
CA SER A 124 -10.58 4.66 -8.01
C SER A 124 -9.55 4.52 -9.12
N ARG A 125 -8.56 3.64 -8.94
CA ARG A 125 -7.55 3.40 -9.97
C ARG A 125 -8.12 2.67 -11.17
N ALA A 126 -9.01 1.71 -10.96
CA ALA A 126 -9.69 1.02 -12.05
C ALA A 126 -10.53 2.01 -12.87
N ASP A 127 -11.25 2.90 -12.21
CA ASP A 127 -12.06 3.93 -12.88
C ASP A 127 -11.19 4.88 -13.69
N LEU A 128 -10.04 5.27 -13.17
CA LEU A 128 -9.13 6.14 -13.90
C LEU A 128 -8.55 5.46 -15.14
N ARG A 129 -8.24 4.17 -15.05
CA ARG A 129 -7.78 3.39 -16.20
C ARG A 129 -8.86 3.30 -17.28
N GLU A 130 -10.09 3.02 -16.89
CA GLU A 130 -11.22 2.99 -17.83
C GLU A 130 -11.39 4.33 -18.54
N LYS A 131 -11.38 5.42 -17.80
CA LYS A 131 -11.52 6.76 -18.37
C LYS A 131 -10.37 7.10 -19.32
N ALA A 132 -9.16 6.69 -18.98
CA ALA A 132 -8.01 6.91 -19.85
C ALA A 132 -8.15 6.14 -21.16
N ASP A 133 -8.60 4.89 -21.10
CA ASP A 133 -8.82 4.06 -22.28
C ASP A 133 -9.91 4.64 -23.19
N ILE A 134 -10.98 5.14 -22.58
CA ILE A 134 -12.08 5.76 -23.33
C ILE A 134 -11.65 7.06 -24.00
N LYS A 135 -10.77 7.82 -23.36
CA LYS A 135 -10.34 9.13 -23.84
C LYS A 135 -9.30 9.09 -24.94
N ILE A 136 -8.63 7.97 -25.14
CA ILE A 136 -7.64 7.87 -26.22
C ILE A 136 -8.38 7.75 -27.54
N PRO A 137 -8.33 8.77 -28.42
CA PRO A 137 -9.02 8.68 -29.69
C PRO A 137 -8.31 7.65 -30.58
N PRO A 138 -9.04 6.88 -31.32
CA PRO A 138 -8.43 6.02 -32.32
C PRO A 138 -7.76 6.91 -33.38
N SER A 139 -6.53 6.65 -33.60
CA SER A 139 -5.77 7.39 -34.62
C SER A 139 -6.06 6.87 -36.01
#